data_c3fb4baee3d76634fe3004f483cdfbf3
#
_entry.id   c3fb4baee3d76634fe3004f483cdfbf3
#
_cell.length_a   1.000
_cell.length_b   1.000
_cell.length_c   1.000
_cell.angle_alpha   90.00
_cell.angle_beta   90.00
_cell.angle_gamma   90.00
#
_symmetry.space_group_name_H-M   'P 1'
#
loop_
_entity.id
_entity.type
_entity.pdbx_description
1 polymer ?
#
loop_
_entity_poly.entity_id
_entity_poly.type
_entity_poly.pdbx_seq_one_letter_code
_entity_poly.pdbx_strand_id
1 'polypeptide(L)'
;MKRLYSILVLSLVLMPSTLAARTIADFFASEPGNIFTLLTRTHRLDMVDYYNSGQVVSVPNNLAGEARLIELDSAYLKVQTSGSRVVEMLMRKAGKDTVITVIETVMTPVPDSRLTQWNVHWQQYISDRLFTMPAIDDFIVGKMPRDLRLDLQDAMIFPLIRISFTGANHDTIEASHGLEQFLAPVEYKRFATYLKPSVRYRFNGLKIKPVKK
;
A
#
# COMPACT_ATOMS: atom_id res chain seq x y z
N MET A 1 34.91 57.81 41.84
CA MET A 1 35.17 56.69 40.95
C MET A 1 33.93 55.78 40.94
N LYS A 2 33.09 55.93 39.90
CA LYS A 2 31.86 55.17 39.79
C LYS A 2 32.16 53.99 38.84
N ARG A 3 32.08 52.72 39.30
CA ARG A 3 32.24 51.54 38.49
C ARG A 3 30.92 51.23 37.82
N LEU A 4 30.83 51.37 36.48
CA LEU A 4 29.74 50.86 35.68
C LEU A 4 29.91 49.34 35.51
N TYR A 5 28.95 48.59 36.02
CA TYR A 5 28.82 47.15 35.69
C TYR A 5 27.96 47.01 34.44
N SER A 6 28.59 46.67 33.32
CA SER A 6 27.86 46.27 32.09
C SER A 6 27.32 44.86 32.30
N ILE A 7 26.01 44.74 32.42
CA ILE A 7 25.34 43.44 32.43
C ILE A 7 25.12 43.06 30.97
N LEU A 8 25.92 42.09 30.48
CA LEU A 8 25.72 41.47 29.19
C LEU A 8 24.61 40.43 29.31
N VAL A 9 23.39 40.80 28.92
CA VAL A 9 22.26 39.86 28.84
C VAL A 9 22.46 39.00 27.59
N LEU A 10 22.96 37.80 27.75
CA LEU A 10 23.04 36.78 26.69
C LEU A 10 21.62 36.23 26.45
N SER A 11 20.89 36.77 25.50
CA SER A 11 19.61 36.24 25.09
C SER A 11 19.81 34.95 24.32
N LEU A 12 19.67 33.80 25.00
CA LEU A 12 19.62 32.48 24.39
C LEU A 12 18.32 32.37 23.58
N VAL A 13 18.40 32.60 22.27
CA VAL A 13 17.29 32.37 21.34
C VAL A 13 17.07 30.86 21.26
N LEU A 14 16.13 30.36 22.06
CA LEU A 14 15.56 29.02 21.89
C LEU A 14 14.80 29.01 20.56
N MET A 15 15.47 28.63 19.47
CA MET A 15 14.78 28.27 18.23
C MET A 15 13.95 27.03 18.51
N PRO A 16 12.62 27.07 18.36
CA PRO A 16 11.82 25.86 18.40
C PRO A 16 12.26 25.00 17.24
N SER A 17 12.95 23.88 17.52
CA SER A 17 13.16 22.83 16.54
C SER A 17 11.77 22.26 16.22
N THR A 18 11.15 22.75 15.15
CA THR A 18 9.97 22.12 14.61
C THR A 18 10.39 20.72 14.18
N LEU A 19 10.05 19.73 15.01
CA LEU A 19 10.21 18.34 14.64
C LEU A 19 9.30 18.11 13.42
N ALA A 20 9.89 18.14 12.23
CA ALA A 20 9.15 17.91 11.00
C ALA A 20 8.44 16.55 11.11
N ALA A 21 7.14 16.53 10.85
CA ALA A 21 6.38 15.30 10.87
C ALA A 21 6.93 14.35 9.79
N ARG A 22 7.21 13.11 10.16
CA ARG A 22 7.68 12.10 9.20
C ARG A 22 6.66 11.91 8.08
N THR A 23 7.15 11.88 6.86
CA THR A 23 6.38 11.62 5.64
C THR A 23 6.42 10.13 5.27
N ILE A 24 5.62 9.72 4.29
CA ILE A 24 5.70 8.36 3.74
C ILE A 24 7.07 8.08 3.09
N ALA A 25 7.73 9.10 2.53
CA ALA A 25 9.08 8.98 1.98
C ALA A 25 10.12 8.62 3.06
N ASP A 26 10.00 9.21 4.26
CA ASP A 26 10.87 8.87 5.39
C ASP A 26 10.66 7.42 5.85
N PHE A 27 9.43 6.95 5.83
CA PHE A 27 9.12 5.55 6.13
C PHE A 27 9.63 4.62 5.03
N PHE A 28 9.48 4.97 3.76
CA PHE A 28 10.03 4.21 2.64
C PHE A 28 11.55 4.08 2.75
N ALA A 29 12.26 5.18 3.00
CA ALA A 29 13.72 5.19 3.15
C ALA A 29 14.20 4.39 4.37
N SER A 30 13.45 4.41 5.50
CA SER A 30 13.84 3.78 6.76
C SER A 30 13.31 2.35 6.93
N GLU A 31 12.59 1.80 5.96
CA GLU A 31 12.10 0.42 6.03
C GLU A 31 13.28 -0.56 6.11
N PRO A 32 13.26 -1.53 7.06
CA PRO A 32 14.44 -2.34 7.38
C PRO A 32 14.78 -3.45 6.37
N GLY A 33 14.08 -3.53 5.22
CA GLY A 33 14.32 -4.53 4.17
C GLY A 33 13.35 -5.71 4.18
N ASN A 34 12.29 -5.66 4.98
CA ASN A 34 11.26 -6.71 5.03
C ASN A 34 10.30 -6.64 3.84
N ILE A 35 10.04 -5.42 3.36
CA ILE A 35 9.11 -5.14 2.25
C ILE A 35 9.90 -4.91 0.96
N PHE A 36 10.92 -4.06 1.00
CA PHE A 36 11.72 -3.68 -0.17
C PHE A 36 13.01 -4.48 -0.29
N THR A 37 12.91 -5.81 -0.26
CA THR A 37 14.05 -6.74 -0.30
C THR A 37 14.96 -6.58 -1.54
N LEU A 38 14.42 -6.06 -2.63
CA LEU A 38 15.15 -5.81 -3.87
C LEU A 38 15.82 -4.43 -3.95
N LEU A 39 15.58 -3.55 -2.96
CA LEU A 39 16.05 -2.17 -2.98
C LEU A 39 16.87 -1.86 -1.72
N THR A 40 18.10 -1.44 -1.90
CA THR A 40 18.90 -0.90 -0.80
C THR A 40 18.28 0.41 -0.28
N ARG A 41 18.68 0.83 0.91
CA ARG A 41 18.28 2.14 1.44
C ARG A 41 18.73 3.28 0.51
N THR A 42 19.92 3.21 -0.08
CA THR A 42 20.42 4.20 -1.03
C THR A 42 19.52 4.28 -2.25
N HIS A 43 19.18 3.15 -2.87
CA HIS A 43 18.26 3.13 -4.01
C HIS A 43 16.92 3.81 -3.69
N ARG A 44 16.39 3.58 -2.48
CA ARG A 44 15.13 4.21 -2.06
C ARG A 44 15.24 5.71 -1.86
N LEU A 45 16.35 6.20 -1.34
CA LEU A 45 16.63 7.64 -1.21
C LEU A 45 16.77 8.28 -2.61
N ASP A 46 17.57 7.68 -3.48
CA ASP A 46 17.76 8.17 -4.85
C ASP A 46 16.42 8.29 -5.61
N MET A 47 15.55 7.29 -5.45
CA MET A 47 14.20 7.32 -6.06
C MET A 47 13.36 8.50 -5.57
N VAL A 48 13.42 8.81 -4.28
CA VAL A 48 12.70 9.96 -3.69
C VAL A 48 13.28 11.28 -4.22
N ASP A 49 14.61 11.40 -4.29
CA ASP A 49 15.28 12.59 -4.78
C ASP A 49 14.99 12.83 -6.26
N TYR A 50 15.03 11.80 -7.09
CA TYR A 50 14.67 11.88 -8.51
C TYR A 50 13.22 12.30 -8.71
N TYR A 51 12.29 11.69 -7.97
CA TYR A 51 10.88 12.04 -8.06
C TYR A 51 10.63 13.51 -7.67
N ASN A 52 11.20 13.96 -6.57
CA ASN A 52 11.08 15.35 -6.09
C ASN A 52 11.73 16.38 -7.06
N SER A 53 12.74 15.94 -7.82
CA SER A 53 13.36 16.74 -8.87
C SER A 53 12.60 16.70 -10.20
N GLY A 54 11.46 16.04 -10.26
CA GLY A 54 10.64 15.88 -11.47
C GLY A 54 11.28 14.94 -12.52
N GLN A 55 12.23 14.11 -12.10
CA GLN A 55 12.92 13.16 -12.97
C GLN A 55 12.21 11.79 -12.92
N VAL A 56 11.84 11.27 -14.08
CA VAL A 56 11.31 9.90 -14.20
C VAL A 56 12.47 8.97 -14.49
N VAL A 57 13.14 8.51 -13.44
CA VAL A 57 14.35 7.66 -13.54
C VAL A 57 14.10 6.32 -12.88
N SER A 58 14.56 5.25 -13.52
CA SER A 58 14.66 3.93 -12.90
C SER A 58 15.99 3.81 -12.16
N VAL A 59 15.99 3.08 -11.05
CA VAL A 59 17.18 2.64 -10.35
C VAL A 59 17.36 1.13 -10.50
N PRO A 60 18.60 0.61 -10.48
CA PRO A 60 18.80 -0.84 -10.51
C PRO A 60 18.26 -1.49 -9.24
N ASN A 61 17.73 -2.70 -9.35
CA ASN A 61 17.41 -3.54 -8.21
C ASN A 61 18.42 -4.68 -8.02
N ASN A 62 18.38 -5.37 -6.89
CA ASN A 62 19.34 -6.41 -6.53
C ASN A 62 19.29 -7.68 -7.41
N LEU A 63 18.36 -7.77 -8.36
CA LEU A 63 18.24 -8.86 -9.33
C LEU A 63 18.63 -8.42 -10.76
N ALA A 64 19.45 -7.35 -10.89
CA ALA A 64 19.84 -6.76 -12.15
C ALA A 64 18.67 -6.30 -13.05
N GLY A 65 17.49 -6.08 -12.44
CA GLY A 65 16.34 -5.45 -13.07
C GLY A 65 16.24 -3.98 -12.67
N GLU A 66 15.12 -3.36 -13.01
CA GLU A 66 14.83 -1.96 -12.72
C GLU A 66 13.69 -1.79 -11.74
N ALA A 67 13.77 -0.72 -10.96
CA ALA A 67 12.72 -0.26 -10.08
C ALA A 67 12.51 1.25 -10.28
N ARG A 68 11.28 1.73 -10.05
CA ARG A 68 10.94 3.14 -10.14
C ARG A 68 9.85 3.55 -9.16
N LEU A 69 9.92 4.77 -8.68
CA LEU A 69 8.87 5.43 -7.94
C LEU A 69 7.83 5.94 -8.93
N ILE A 70 6.58 5.48 -8.80
CA ILE A 70 5.49 5.80 -9.72
C ILE A 70 4.70 7.02 -9.23
N GLU A 71 4.46 7.07 -7.91
CA GLU A 71 3.66 8.11 -7.27
C GLU A 71 4.16 8.36 -5.85
N LEU A 72 4.19 9.62 -5.44
CA LEU A 72 4.58 10.04 -4.10
C LEU A 72 3.82 11.30 -3.72
N ASP A 73 3.16 11.26 -2.56
CA ASP A 73 2.69 12.42 -1.86
C ASP A 73 3.13 12.39 -0.38
N SER A 74 2.54 13.21 0.48
CA SER A 74 2.91 13.27 1.90
C SER A 74 2.57 12.00 2.69
N ALA A 75 1.56 11.25 2.26
CA ALA A 75 1.00 10.10 2.95
C ALA A 75 0.95 8.81 2.13
N TYR A 76 1.07 8.90 0.81
CA TYR A 76 1.00 7.77 -0.11
C TYR A 76 2.22 7.65 -1.00
N LEU A 77 2.56 6.41 -1.33
CA LEU A 77 3.66 6.09 -2.21
C LEU A 77 3.34 4.82 -3.01
N LYS A 78 3.72 4.80 -4.29
CA LYS A 78 3.64 3.64 -5.17
C LYS A 78 4.96 3.40 -5.87
N VAL A 79 5.50 2.20 -5.71
CA VAL A 79 6.80 1.79 -6.25
C VAL A 79 6.64 0.51 -7.06
N GLN A 80 7.16 0.50 -8.27
CA GLN A 80 7.45 -0.72 -9.02
C GLN A 80 8.85 -1.19 -8.61
N THR A 81 8.95 -2.31 -7.91
CA THR A 81 10.23 -2.84 -7.41
C THR A 81 10.92 -3.80 -8.37
N SER A 82 10.16 -4.31 -9.36
CA SER A 82 10.64 -5.15 -10.47
C SER A 82 9.62 -5.13 -11.61
N GLY A 83 9.91 -5.79 -12.71
CA GLY A 83 8.97 -5.95 -13.84
C GLY A 83 7.63 -6.59 -13.46
N SER A 84 7.60 -7.35 -12.35
CA SER A 84 6.41 -8.12 -11.93
C SER A 84 5.89 -7.75 -10.53
N ARG A 85 6.47 -6.78 -9.82
CA ARG A 85 6.04 -6.45 -8.45
C ARG A 85 5.86 -4.96 -8.25
N VAL A 86 4.69 -4.60 -7.72
CA VAL A 86 4.33 -3.25 -7.29
C VAL A 86 4.06 -3.25 -5.80
N VAL A 87 4.50 -2.21 -5.11
CA VAL A 87 4.23 -1.96 -3.68
C VAL A 87 3.57 -0.60 -3.55
N GLU A 88 2.45 -0.56 -2.86
CA GLU A 88 1.76 0.67 -2.47
C GLU A 88 1.84 0.82 -0.94
N MET A 89 2.13 2.01 -0.46
CA MET A 89 2.16 2.32 0.97
C MET A 89 1.25 3.52 1.27
N LEU A 90 0.46 3.40 2.31
CA LEU A 90 -0.37 4.50 2.82
C LEU A 90 -0.11 4.69 4.31
N MET A 91 0.32 5.90 4.67
CA MET A 91 0.42 6.35 6.05
C MET A 91 -0.86 7.06 6.47
N ARG A 92 -1.45 6.67 7.59
CA ARG A 92 -2.69 7.26 8.09
C ARG A 92 -2.77 7.26 9.61
N LYS A 93 -3.62 8.11 10.16
CA LYS A 93 -3.96 8.08 11.58
C LYS A 93 -5.03 7.01 11.86
N ALA A 94 -4.83 6.25 12.93
CA ALA A 94 -5.79 5.29 13.47
C ALA A 94 -5.93 5.53 14.98
N GLY A 95 -6.83 6.45 15.36
CA GLY A 95 -6.89 6.98 16.72
C GLY A 95 -5.65 7.82 17.07
N LYS A 96 -4.91 7.40 18.10
CA LYS A 96 -3.67 8.07 18.53
C LYS A 96 -2.44 7.60 17.72
N ASP A 97 -2.55 6.45 17.07
CA ASP A 97 -1.44 5.81 16.37
C ASP A 97 -1.31 6.28 14.92
N THR A 98 -0.11 6.22 14.40
CA THR A 98 0.17 6.30 12.97
C THR A 98 0.39 4.88 12.47
N VAL A 99 -0.33 4.52 11.41
CA VAL A 99 -0.30 3.18 10.80
C VAL A 99 0.16 3.31 9.35
N ILE A 100 1.07 2.42 8.96
CA ILE A 100 1.51 2.26 7.58
C ILE A 100 0.84 1.00 7.06
N THR A 101 -0.06 1.17 6.10
CA THR A 101 -0.70 0.05 5.39
C THR A 101 0.06 -0.18 4.09
N VAL A 102 0.46 -1.41 3.84
CA VAL A 102 1.24 -1.81 2.68
C VAL A 102 0.46 -2.83 1.87
N ILE A 103 0.34 -2.57 0.58
CA ILE A 103 -0.18 -3.51 -0.41
C ILE A 103 0.96 -3.93 -1.32
N GLU A 104 1.24 -5.21 -1.37
CA GLU A 104 2.22 -5.81 -2.26
C GLU A 104 1.48 -6.61 -3.33
N THR A 105 1.70 -6.29 -4.59
CA THR A 105 1.05 -6.96 -5.73
C THR A 105 2.09 -7.60 -6.63
N VAL A 106 1.96 -8.90 -6.86
CA VAL A 106 2.62 -9.61 -7.95
C VAL A 106 1.72 -9.50 -9.18
N MET A 107 2.26 -8.97 -10.29
CA MET A 107 1.48 -8.57 -11.46
C MET A 107 1.29 -9.67 -12.50
N THR A 108 2.09 -10.75 -12.46
CA THR A 108 2.13 -11.79 -13.49
C THR A 108 2.06 -13.19 -12.89
N PRO A 109 1.41 -14.14 -13.56
CA PRO A 109 0.65 -14.03 -14.82
C PRO A 109 -0.68 -13.29 -14.65
N VAL A 110 -1.31 -13.36 -13.48
CA VAL A 110 -2.54 -12.64 -13.07
C VAL A 110 -2.23 -11.92 -11.77
N PRO A 111 -2.66 -10.66 -11.60
CA PRO A 111 -2.37 -9.90 -10.40
C PRO A 111 -2.91 -10.57 -9.13
N ASP A 112 -2.04 -10.71 -8.14
CA ASP A 112 -2.39 -11.16 -6.80
C ASP A 112 -1.74 -10.28 -5.74
N SER A 113 -2.46 -9.97 -4.66
CA SER A 113 -2.03 -8.99 -3.68
C SER A 113 -2.06 -9.50 -2.25
N ARG A 114 -1.18 -8.94 -1.44
CA ARG A 114 -1.13 -9.10 0.01
C ARG A 114 -1.21 -7.74 0.68
N LEU A 115 -1.97 -7.63 1.77
CA LEU A 115 -2.03 -6.43 2.60
C LEU A 115 -1.43 -6.70 3.97
N THR A 116 -0.59 -5.78 4.44
CA THR A 116 -0.03 -5.77 5.78
C THR A 116 -0.15 -4.39 6.40
N GLN A 117 -0.18 -4.33 7.73
CA GLN A 117 -0.22 -3.07 8.48
C GLN A 117 0.93 -3.05 9.49
N TRP A 118 1.57 -1.89 9.64
CA TRP A 118 2.77 -1.68 10.43
C TRP A 118 2.63 -0.44 11.31
N ASN A 119 3.29 -0.45 12.46
CA ASN A 119 3.47 0.76 13.25
C ASN A 119 4.67 1.57 12.75
N VAL A 120 4.91 2.73 13.36
CA VAL A 120 6.02 3.64 13.02
C VAL A 120 7.42 3.06 13.31
N HIS A 121 7.52 1.93 13.98
CA HIS A 121 8.76 1.21 14.28
C HIS A 121 8.94 -0.04 13.43
N TRP A 122 8.15 -0.20 12.36
CA TRP A 122 8.14 -1.37 11.47
C TRP A 122 7.85 -2.70 12.19
N GLN A 123 7.03 -2.64 13.24
CA GLN A 123 6.44 -3.83 13.84
C GLN A 123 5.08 -4.07 13.20
N GLN A 124 4.90 -5.28 12.67
CA GLN A 124 3.68 -5.65 11.98
C GLN A 124 2.53 -5.88 12.98
N TYR A 125 1.37 -5.34 12.67
CA TYR A 125 0.13 -5.72 13.34
C TYR A 125 -0.34 -7.07 12.80
N ILE A 126 -0.20 -8.11 13.60
CA ILE A 126 -0.60 -9.47 13.24
C ILE A 126 -1.96 -9.76 13.85
N SER A 127 -3.02 -9.68 13.03
CA SER A 127 -4.36 -10.07 13.46
C SER A 127 -5.29 -10.22 12.25
N ASP A 128 -5.86 -11.40 12.08
CA ASP A 128 -6.88 -11.69 11.07
C ASP A 128 -8.16 -10.85 11.24
N ARG A 129 -8.31 -10.21 12.42
CA ARG A 129 -9.45 -9.33 12.70
C ARG A 129 -9.30 -7.92 12.11
N LEU A 130 -8.11 -7.57 11.61
CA LEU A 130 -7.86 -6.23 11.05
C LEU A 130 -8.33 -6.14 9.61
N PHE A 131 -8.02 -7.15 8.82
CA PHE A 131 -8.43 -7.26 7.43
C PHE A 131 -8.48 -8.75 7.03
N THR A 132 -9.56 -9.13 6.40
CA THR A 132 -9.68 -10.43 5.74
C THR A 132 -9.69 -10.18 4.23
N MET A 133 -8.77 -10.84 3.51
CA MET A 133 -8.76 -10.78 2.06
C MET A 133 -10.12 -11.26 1.52
N PRO A 134 -10.71 -10.56 0.53
CA PRO A 134 -11.93 -11.02 -0.07
C PRO A 134 -11.75 -12.40 -0.72
N ALA A 135 -12.77 -13.23 -0.58
CA ALA A 135 -12.90 -14.48 -1.31
C ALA A 135 -13.75 -14.25 -2.57
N ILE A 136 -13.74 -15.22 -3.48
CA ILE A 136 -14.56 -15.11 -4.71
C ILE A 136 -16.05 -14.92 -4.41
N ASP A 137 -16.53 -15.48 -3.33
CA ASP A 137 -17.91 -15.34 -2.86
C ASP A 137 -18.31 -13.89 -2.58
N ASP A 138 -17.37 -13.03 -2.19
CA ASP A 138 -17.60 -11.60 -1.96
C ASP A 138 -17.94 -10.83 -3.25
N PHE A 139 -17.61 -11.41 -4.40
CA PHE A 139 -17.90 -10.84 -5.72
C PHE A 139 -19.22 -11.32 -6.31
N ILE A 140 -19.84 -12.36 -5.74
CA ILE A 140 -21.10 -12.90 -6.26
C ILE A 140 -22.22 -11.90 -6.04
N VAL A 141 -23.03 -11.68 -7.08
CA VAL A 141 -24.25 -10.88 -7.06
C VAL A 141 -25.47 -11.73 -7.37
N GLY A 142 -26.57 -11.44 -6.72
CA GLY A 142 -27.82 -12.18 -6.93
C GLY A 142 -27.77 -13.63 -6.44
N LYS A 143 -28.56 -14.47 -7.07
CA LYS A 143 -28.67 -15.91 -6.74
C LYS A 143 -27.95 -16.74 -7.82
N MET A 144 -26.68 -17.01 -7.62
CA MET A 144 -25.95 -17.94 -8.46
C MET A 144 -26.46 -19.37 -8.20
N PRO A 145 -26.75 -20.21 -9.22
CA PRO A 145 -27.08 -21.61 -9.05
C PRO A 145 -25.98 -22.36 -8.27
N ARG A 146 -26.39 -23.32 -7.43
CA ARG A 146 -25.46 -24.04 -6.55
C ARG A 146 -24.35 -24.75 -7.32
N ASP A 147 -24.71 -25.44 -8.39
CA ASP A 147 -23.73 -26.21 -9.17
C ASP A 147 -22.74 -25.26 -9.85
N LEU A 148 -23.20 -24.14 -10.38
CA LEU A 148 -22.34 -23.11 -10.97
C LEU A 148 -21.39 -22.47 -9.95
N ARG A 149 -21.85 -22.31 -8.70
CA ARG A 149 -21.01 -21.81 -7.60
C ARG A 149 -19.91 -22.81 -7.23
N LEU A 150 -20.22 -24.10 -7.20
CA LEU A 150 -19.22 -25.15 -6.98
C LEU A 150 -18.20 -25.18 -8.13
N ASP A 151 -18.66 -25.14 -9.39
CA ASP A 151 -17.77 -25.05 -10.56
C ASP A 151 -16.82 -23.83 -10.44
N LEU A 152 -17.32 -22.67 -9.99
CA LEU A 152 -16.51 -21.48 -9.78
C LEU A 152 -15.48 -21.64 -8.68
N GLN A 153 -15.84 -22.27 -7.56
CA GLN A 153 -14.93 -22.55 -6.45
C GLN A 153 -13.84 -23.55 -6.87
N ASP A 154 -14.19 -24.57 -7.64
CA ASP A 154 -13.23 -25.56 -8.16
C ASP A 154 -12.29 -24.96 -9.22
N ALA A 155 -12.78 -24.01 -10.04
CA ALA A 155 -11.97 -23.28 -11.00
C ALA A 155 -10.98 -22.34 -10.34
N MET A 156 -11.26 -21.88 -9.11
CA MET A 156 -10.43 -20.94 -8.36
C MET A 156 -9.71 -21.60 -7.18
N ILE A 157 -8.75 -22.45 -7.48
CA ILE A 157 -7.84 -23.03 -6.48
C ILE A 157 -7.04 -21.94 -5.76
N PHE A 158 -6.72 -20.83 -6.47
CA PHE A 158 -6.03 -19.65 -5.93
C PHE A 158 -6.92 -18.41 -6.09
N PRO A 159 -7.09 -17.60 -5.04
CA PRO A 159 -8.02 -16.47 -5.07
C PRO A 159 -7.63 -15.34 -6.02
N LEU A 160 -6.42 -15.22 -6.55
CA LEU A 160 -5.94 -14.21 -7.52
C LEU A 160 -6.68 -12.87 -7.39
N ILE A 161 -6.56 -12.25 -6.21
CA ILE A 161 -7.23 -11.01 -5.88
C ILE A 161 -6.24 -9.86 -5.88
N ARG A 162 -6.45 -8.92 -6.79
CA ARG A 162 -5.73 -7.66 -6.77
C ARG A 162 -6.44 -6.68 -5.85
N ILE A 163 -5.69 -6.04 -4.95
CA ILE A 163 -6.16 -4.90 -4.16
C ILE A 163 -5.29 -3.68 -4.43
N SER A 164 -5.87 -2.49 -4.35
CA SER A 164 -5.17 -1.22 -4.50
C SER A 164 -5.86 -0.13 -3.69
N PHE A 165 -5.11 0.91 -3.32
CA PHE A 165 -5.71 2.12 -2.76
C PHE A 165 -6.39 2.92 -3.84
N THR A 166 -7.56 3.50 -3.51
CA THR A 166 -8.39 4.31 -4.42
C THR A 166 -9.00 5.49 -3.66
N GLY A 167 -9.65 6.40 -4.40
CA GLY A 167 -10.19 7.64 -3.86
C GLY A 167 -9.17 8.79 -3.89
N ALA A 168 -9.64 10.02 -3.76
CA ALA A 168 -8.80 11.21 -3.86
C ALA A 168 -7.68 11.28 -2.80
N ASN A 169 -7.88 10.65 -1.65
CA ASN A 169 -6.92 10.59 -0.54
C ASN A 169 -6.46 9.16 -0.25
N HIS A 170 -6.59 8.23 -1.19
CA HIS A 170 -6.27 6.81 -1.01
C HIS A 170 -6.97 6.15 0.20
N ASP A 171 -8.13 6.69 0.60
CA ASP A 171 -8.88 6.31 1.81
C ASP A 171 -9.76 5.08 1.65
N THR A 172 -9.83 4.56 0.44
CA THR A 172 -10.61 3.37 0.07
C THR A 172 -9.68 2.32 -0.51
N ILE A 173 -9.97 1.06 -0.25
CA ILE A 173 -9.32 -0.08 -0.91
C ILE A 173 -10.33 -0.68 -1.87
N GLU A 174 -9.92 -0.90 -3.11
CA GLU A 174 -10.67 -1.63 -4.11
C GLU A 174 -10.01 -2.99 -4.33
N ALA A 175 -10.82 -4.05 -4.29
CA ALA A 175 -10.40 -5.40 -4.59
C ALA A 175 -11.10 -5.87 -5.87
N SER A 176 -10.35 -6.48 -6.79
CA SER A 176 -10.84 -7.07 -8.03
C SER A 176 -10.33 -8.50 -8.18
N HIS A 177 -11.11 -9.37 -8.82
CA HIS A 177 -10.69 -10.73 -9.13
C HIS A 177 -10.03 -10.81 -10.51
N GLY A 178 -9.12 -11.77 -10.67
CA GLY A 178 -8.38 -12.02 -11.92
C GLY A 178 -9.02 -13.07 -12.84
N LEU A 179 -10.27 -13.48 -12.61
CA LEU A 179 -10.90 -14.60 -13.31
C LEU A 179 -10.94 -14.47 -14.83
N GLU A 180 -11.20 -13.26 -15.34
CA GLU A 180 -11.24 -13.01 -16.79
C GLU A 180 -9.88 -13.24 -17.46
N GLN A 181 -8.80 -13.01 -16.72
CA GLN A 181 -7.43 -13.22 -17.23
C GLN A 181 -6.97 -14.67 -17.02
N PHE A 182 -7.54 -15.37 -16.04
CA PHE A 182 -7.14 -16.71 -15.64
C PHE A 182 -7.89 -17.81 -16.38
N LEU A 183 -9.21 -17.65 -16.59
CA LEU A 183 -10.05 -18.64 -17.24
C LEU A 183 -10.09 -18.48 -18.76
N ALA A 184 -10.36 -19.57 -19.47
CA ALA A 184 -10.69 -19.46 -20.89
C ALA A 184 -11.94 -18.58 -21.08
N PRO A 185 -12.03 -17.78 -22.17
CA PRO A 185 -13.14 -16.84 -22.38
C PRO A 185 -14.55 -17.48 -22.35
N VAL A 186 -14.66 -18.71 -22.83
CA VAL A 186 -15.93 -19.48 -22.82
C VAL A 186 -16.32 -19.86 -21.39
N GLU A 187 -15.35 -20.23 -20.59
CA GLU A 187 -15.56 -20.59 -19.18
C GLU A 187 -15.90 -19.37 -18.34
N TYR A 188 -15.14 -18.28 -18.47
CA TYR A 188 -15.44 -17.03 -17.76
C TYR A 188 -16.86 -16.51 -18.01
N LYS A 189 -17.36 -16.59 -19.26
CA LYS A 189 -18.71 -16.15 -19.62
C LYS A 189 -19.81 -16.86 -18.82
N ARG A 190 -19.60 -18.09 -18.34
CA ARG A 190 -20.57 -18.81 -17.51
C ARG A 190 -20.80 -18.12 -16.15
N PHE A 191 -19.79 -17.46 -15.63
CA PHE A 191 -19.78 -16.82 -14.31
C PHE A 191 -20.03 -15.31 -14.37
N ALA A 192 -19.64 -14.65 -15.47
CA ALA A 192 -19.53 -13.19 -15.59
C ALA A 192 -20.81 -12.43 -15.17
N THR A 193 -21.99 -12.95 -15.49
CA THR A 193 -23.28 -12.33 -15.14
C THR A 193 -23.60 -12.35 -13.64
N TYR A 194 -22.94 -13.21 -12.89
CA TYR A 194 -23.11 -13.36 -11.46
C TYR A 194 -21.99 -12.69 -10.65
N LEU A 195 -21.04 -12.05 -11.31
CA LEU A 195 -19.89 -11.46 -10.67
C LEU A 195 -19.87 -9.94 -10.83
N LYS A 196 -19.64 -9.22 -9.77
CA LYS A 196 -19.28 -7.81 -9.83
C LYS A 196 -17.76 -7.69 -10.00
N PRO A 197 -17.29 -6.70 -10.79
CA PRO A 197 -15.87 -6.57 -11.11
C PRO A 197 -15.01 -6.24 -9.90
N SER A 198 -15.57 -5.56 -8.90
CA SER A 198 -14.82 -5.18 -7.70
C SER A 198 -15.69 -5.07 -6.44
N VAL A 199 -15.02 -5.12 -5.30
CA VAL A 199 -15.56 -4.82 -3.97
C VAL A 199 -14.73 -3.73 -3.32
N ARG A 200 -15.36 -2.89 -2.46
CA ARG A 200 -14.70 -1.77 -1.81
C ARG A 200 -14.69 -1.92 -0.31
N TYR A 201 -13.61 -1.45 0.28
CA TYR A 201 -13.37 -1.45 1.71
C TYR A 201 -12.98 -0.04 2.18
N ARG A 202 -13.32 0.28 3.42
CA ARG A 202 -12.90 1.52 4.10
C ARG A 202 -12.20 1.23 5.41
N PHE A 203 -11.31 2.13 5.76
CA PHE A 203 -10.64 2.11 7.04
C PHE A 203 -11.58 2.50 8.18
N ASN A 204 -11.49 1.76 9.29
CA ASN A 204 -12.16 2.05 10.55
C ASN A 204 -11.17 1.81 11.70
N GLY A 205 -10.41 2.82 12.06
CA GLY A 205 -9.24 2.68 12.92
C GLY A 205 -8.21 1.72 12.29
N LEU A 206 -7.78 0.70 13.01
CA LEU A 206 -6.90 -0.35 12.48
C LEU A 206 -7.63 -1.32 11.52
N LYS A 207 -8.95 -1.45 11.68
CA LYS A 207 -9.73 -2.40 10.88
C LYS A 207 -10.03 -1.85 9.49
N ILE A 208 -10.10 -2.76 8.53
CA ILE A 208 -10.54 -2.50 7.17
C ILE A 208 -11.84 -3.28 6.98
N LYS A 209 -12.92 -2.60 6.62
CA LYS A 209 -14.26 -3.18 6.55
C LYS A 209 -14.87 -2.99 5.16
N PRO A 210 -15.67 -3.96 4.69
CA PRO A 210 -16.38 -3.81 3.42
C PRO A 210 -17.34 -2.62 3.49
N VAL A 211 -17.42 -1.88 2.40
CA VAL A 211 -18.43 -0.84 2.19
C VAL A 211 -19.73 -1.56 1.87
N LYS A 212 -20.69 -1.51 2.80
CA LYS A 212 -22.04 -2.00 2.55
C LYS A 212 -22.72 -1.11 1.51
N LYS A 213 -23.35 -1.74 0.53
CA LYS A 213 -24.27 -1.04 -0.40
C LYS A 213 -25.50 -0.56 0.34
#